data_ceb3826ff14a5ed8c332e832828df329
#
_entry.id   ceb3826ff14a5ed8c332e832828df329
#
_cell.length_a   1.000
_cell.length_b   1.000
_cell.length_c   1.000
_cell.angle_alpha   90.00
_cell.angle_beta   90.00
_cell.angle_gamma   90.00
#
_symmetry.space_group_name_H-M   'P 1'
#
loop_
_entity.id
_entity.type
_entity.pdbx_description
1 polymer ?
#
loop_
_entity_poly.entity_id
_entity_poly.type
_entity_poly.pdbx_seq_one_letter_code
_entity_poly.pdbx_strand_id
1 'polypeptide(L)'
;MADKIKLVNGKLEVPAKPIIPFIEGDGIGKDISGPSQRVIDAAVSKAYGTSRQLIWKEVLAGEKAFKATGNYLPKETLDAFKEYLVGIKGPLQTPVGEGIRSLNVALRQTLDLYVCLRPIRWFKGVPSPIRYPSRVDMHIFRENTEDIYAGIEYMVGEEKTKKFRDFLINELGVDKIRFPESSSFGVKPISKEGSERITKAAIEYAIQRKLPSVTIVHKGNIMKFTEGAFKNWSYDLAENEFGEQTFTWRTYESIRNSRGQIDADKALEEAEKAGKVIIKDCITDAFLQESLLHPWDHSVISTMNLNGDYISDQLAAMVGGIGISPGANINFNSGYAIFEATHGTAPNIAGTGKANPGSLILSAVMMLEYLGWDEAAEHVYDAMEHVFTKRKVTSDLHAQMEGATLLSTSEFADEIIKNMH
;
A
#
# COMPACT_ATOMS: atom_id res chain seq x y z
N MET A 1 -27.83 16.63 -4.27
CA MET A 1 -27.54 16.60 -2.83
C MET A 1 -26.29 15.77 -2.58
N ALA A 2 -25.52 16.10 -1.55
CA ALA A 2 -24.43 15.23 -1.10
C ALA A 2 -25.02 13.93 -0.53
N ASP A 3 -24.40 12.78 -0.82
CA ASP A 3 -24.91 11.47 -0.40
C ASP A 3 -23.76 10.51 -0.07
N LYS A 4 -24.12 9.38 0.53
CA LYS A 4 -23.16 8.34 0.95
C LYS A 4 -22.86 7.37 -0.18
N ILE A 5 -21.62 6.92 -0.26
CA ILE A 5 -21.26 5.75 -1.04
C ILE A 5 -21.88 4.52 -0.37
N LYS A 6 -22.35 3.56 -1.16
CA LYS A 6 -22.97 2.32 -0.67
C LYS A 6 -22.30 1.12 -1.33
N LEU A 7 -22.23 0.02 -0.61
CA LEU A 7 -21.84 -1.27 -1.16
C LEU A 7 -23.11 -2.09 -1.41
N VAL A 8 -23.40 -2.38 -2.68
CA VAL A 8 -24.58 -3.16 -3.09
C VAL A 8 -24.11 -4.34 -3.95
N ASN A 9 -24.43 -5.55 -3.51
CA ASN A 9 -24.02 -6.78 -4.19
C ASN A 9 -22.50 -6.84 -4.51
N GLY A 10 -21.66 -6.39 -3.57
CA GLY A 10 -20.21 -6.39 -3.72
C GLY A 10 -19.65 -5.29 -4.64
N LYS A 11 -20.47 -4.35 -5.10
CA LYS A 11 -20.05 -3.22 -5.92
C LYS A 11 -20.37 -1.88 -5.24
N LEU A 12 -19.47 -0.92 -5.40
CA LEU A 12 -19.70 0.43 -4.91
C LEU A 12 -20.71 1.16 -5.81
N GLU A 13 -21.75 1.68 -5.20
CA GLU A 13 -22.64 2.67 -5.79
C GLU A 13 -22.19 4.06 -5.34
N VAL A 14 -21.57 4.80 -6.26
CA VAL A 14 -20.98 6.11 -6.00
C VAL A 14 -21.92 7.20 -6.50
N PRO A 15 -22.46 8.06 -5.60
CA PRO A 15 -23.32 9.17 -6.01
C PRO A 15 -22.51 10.26 -6.74
N ALA A 16 -23.21 11.14 -7.44
CA ALA A 16 -22.55 12.26 -8.13
C ALA A 16 -21.83 13.24 -7.18
N LYS A 17 -22.23 13.29 -5.92
CA LYS A 17 -21.62 14.13 -4.87
C LYS A 17 -21.38 13.32 -3.61
N PRO A 18 -20.39 12.38 -3.62
CA PRO A 18 -20.07 11.56 -2.46
C PRO A 18 -19.46 12.40 -1.35
N ILE A 19 -19.86 12.10 -0.10
CA ILE A 19 -19.21 12.66 1.08
C ILE A 19 -17.95 11.82 1.36
N ILE A 20 -16.79 12.48 1.41
CA ILE A 20 -15.49 11.88 1.64
C ILE A 20 -14.92 12.37 2.97
N PRO A 21 -14.92 11.55 4.03
CA PRO A 21 -14.19 11.87 5.24
C PRO A 21 -12.70 12.01 4.96
N PHE A 22 -12.10 13.06 5.54
CA PHE A 22 -10.66 13.24 5.47
C PHE A 22 -10.06 13.58 6.85
N ILE A 23 -8.86 13.08 7.08
CA ILE A 23 -8.02 13.46 8.22
C ILE A 23 -6.88 14.32 7.68
N GLU A 24 -6.77 15.55 8.16
CA GLU A 24 -5.69 16.47 7.76
C GLU A 24 -4.30 15.87 8.04
N GLY A 25 -4.13 15.24 9.19
CA GLY A 25 -2.88 14.63 9.63
C GLY A 25 -2.01 15.53 10.50
N ASP A 26 -0.91 14.95 10.97
CA ASP A 26 0.08 15.61 11.82
C ASP A 26 1.30 16.05 10.99
N GLY A 27 2.13 16.92 11.56
CA GLY A 27 3.34 17.41 10.91
C GLY A 27 3.05 18.04 9.55
N ILE A 28 3.69 17.52 8.48
CA ILE A 28 3.46 18.00 7.10
C ILE A 28 2.06 17.71 6.57
N GLY A 29 1.24 16.91 7.27
CA GLY A 29 -0.16 16.68 6.89
C GLY A 29 -0.93 17.98 6.66
N LYS A 30 -0.70 18.99 7.51
CA LYS A 30 -1.28 20.34 7.39
C LYS A 30 -0.83 21.09 6.14
N ASP A 31 0.39 20.84 5.69
CA ASP A 31 0.94 21.51 4.50
C ASP A 31 0.41 20.89 3.21
N ILE A 32 0.22 19.54 3.18
CA ILE A 32 -0.08 18.80 1.96
C ILE A 32 -1.57 18.56 1.71
N SER A 33 -2.42 18.51 2.75
CA SER A 33 -3.83 18.13 2.61
C SER A 33 -4.64 19.12 1.78
N GLY A 34 -4.57 20.41 2.09
CA GLY A 34 -5.27 21.46 1.33
C GLY A 34 -4.84 21.53 -0.15
N PRO A 35 -3.52 21.60 -0.46
CA PRO A 35 -3.03 21.54 -1.83
C PRO A 35 -3.48 20.28 -2.60
N SER A 36 -3.48 19.09 -1.95
CA SER A 36 -3.95 17.86 -2.59
C SER A 36 -5.43 17.91 -2.92
N GLN A 37 -6.28 18.36 -2.01
CA GLN A 37 -7.71 18.53 -2.26
C GLN A 37 -7.99 19.46 -3.44
N ARG A 38 -7.27 20.61 -3.55
CA ARG A 38 -7.40 21.54 -4.68
C ARG A 38 -7.09 20.88 -6.03
N VAL A 39 -6.03 20.05 -6.08
CA VAL A 39 -5.66 19.31 -7.30
C VAL A 39 -6.78 18.35 -7.70
N ILE A 40 -7.31 17.61 -6.76
CA ILE A 40 -8.37 16.61 -7.00
C ILE A 40 -9.68 17.28 -7.41
N ASP A 41 -10.07 18.36 -6.73
CA ASP A 41 -11.30 19.12 -7.07
C ASP A 41 -11.18 19.72 -8.49
N ALA A 42 -10.01 20.23 -8.86
CA ALA A 42 -9.75 20.73 -10.21
C ALA A 42 -9.85 19.61 -11.25
N ALA A 43 -9.29 18.43 -10.99
CA ALA A 43 -9.37 17.28 -11.89
C ALA A 43 -10.82 16.79 -12.09
N VAL A 44 -11.58 16.67 -11.00
CA VAL A 44 -13.00 16.28 -11.04
C VAL A 44 -13.83 17.32 -11.81
N SER A 45 -13.58 18.62 -11.56
CA SER A 45 -14.25 19.70 -12.30
C SER A 45 -13.87 19.70 -13.78
N LYS A 46 -12.63 19.39 -14.10
CA LYS A 46 -12.15 19.31 -15.51
C LYS A 46 -12.82 18.16 -16.25
N ALA A 47 -12.88 16.97 -15.65
CA ALA A 47 -13.43 15.77 -16.27
C ALA A 47 -14.97 15.81 -16.37
N TYR A 48 -15.65 16.33 -15.36
CA TYR A 48 -17.11 16.17 -15.22
C TYR A 48 -17.88 17.46 -15.09
N GLY A 49 -17.23 18.62 -15.10
CA GLY A 49 -17.88 19.92 -14.90
C GLY A 49 -18.59 20.00 -13.55
N THR A 50 -19.87 20.38 -13.57
CA THR A 50 -20.71 20.45 -12.37
C THR A 50 -21.48 19.15 -12.07
N SER A 51 -21.37 18.13 -12.93
CA SER A 51 -22.14 16.88 -12.82
C SER A 51 -21.62 16.01 -11.66
N ARG A 52 -20.34 16.07 -11.35
CA ARG A 52 -19.73 15.37 -10.21
C ARG A 52 -18.92 16.33 -9.33
N GLN A 53 -18.87 16.05 -8.04
CA GLN A 53 -18.11 16.86 -7.06
C GLN A 53 -17.85 16.03 -5.80
N LEU A 54 -16.65 16.09 -5.23
CA LEU A 54 -16.36 15.53 -3.91
C LEU A 54 -16.81 16.50 -2.82
N ILE A 55 -17.44 15.98 -1.76
CA ILE A 55 -17.83 16.75 -0.59
C ILE A 55 -16.94 16.33 0.58
N TRP A 56 -15.93 17.14 0.84
CA TRP A 56 -14.97 16.88 1.90
C TRP A 56 -15.59 17.06 3.28
N LYS A 57 -15.40 16.05 4.16
CA LYS A 57 -15.84 16.08 5.55
C LYS A 57 -14.65 15.85 6.47
N GLU A 58 -14.17 16.89 7.14
CA GLU A 58 -13.10 16.72 8.10
C GLU A 58 -13.53 15.83 9.27
N VAL A 59 -12.66 14.86 9.63
CA VAL A 59 -12.76 14.02 10.83
C VAL A 59 -11.43 14.06 11.55
N LEU A 60 -11.44 14.02 12.87
CA LEU A 60 -10.26 14.30 13.68
C LEU A 60 -9.49 13.03 14.04
N ALA A 61 -8.17 13.07 13.86
CA ALA A 61 -7.25 12.08 14.40
C ALA A 61 -5.89 12.75 14.73
N GLY A 62 -5.01 12.07 15.47
CA GLY A 62 -3.69 12.56 15.83
C GLY A 62 -3.72 13.68 16.86
N GLU A 63 -2.74 14.56 16.80
CA GLU A 63 -2.60 15.67 17.75
C GLU A 63 -3.80 16.63 17.76
N LYS A 64 -4.38 16.89 16.58
CA LYS A 64 -5.55 17.77 16.45
C LYS A 64 -6.74 17.21 17.22
N ALA A 65 -6.97 15.90 17.11
CA ALA A 65 -8.01 15.21 17.86
C ALA A 65 -7.74 15.25 19.37
N PHE A 66 -6.52 14.95 19.78
CA PHE A 66 -6.16 14.95 21.20
C PHE A 66 -6.34 16.33 21.84
N LYS A 67 -5.94 17.40 21.17
CA LYS A 67 -6.15 18.78 21.65
C LYS A 67 -7.62 19.13 21.80
N ALA A 68 -8.48 18.61 20.92
CA ALA A 68 -9.93 18.91 20.91
C ALA A 68 -10.74 18.03 21.87
N THR A 69 -10.35 16.77 22.04
CA THR A 69 -11.21 15.75 22.70
C THR A 69 -10.50 14.97 23.82
N GLY A 70 -9.18 15.10 23.95
CA GLY A 70 -8.38 14.25 24.85
C GLY A 70 -8.13 12.83 24.31
N ASN A 71 -8.55 12.52 23.09
CA ASN A 71 -8.37 11.21 22.46
C ASN A 71 -7.71 11.37 21.08
N TYR A 72 -6.66 10.60 20.80
CA TYR A 72 -5.96 10.63 19.51
C TYR A 72 -6.77 10.05 18.35
N LEU A 73 -7.72 9.15 18.61
CA LEU A 73 -8.61 8.55 17.61
C LEU A 73 -10.03 8.47 18.17
N PRO A 74 -10.82 9.56 18.07
CA PRO A 74 -12.19 9.58 18.53
C PRO A 74 -13.07 8.55 17.83
N LYS A 75 -14.08 8.05 18.53
CA LYS A 75 -15.05 7.08 18.00
C LYS A 75 -15.80 7.64 16.79
N GLU A 76 -16.09 8.92 16.80
CA GLU A 76 -16.79 9.65 15.72
C GLU A 76 -16.04 9.56 14.40
N THR A 77 -14.71 9.53 14.45
CA THR A 77 -13.85 9.34 13.26
C THR A 77 -14.00 7.94 12.67
N LEU A 78 -13.98 6.92 13.52
CA LEU A 78 -14.23 5.53 13.10
C LEU A 78 -15.64 5.35 12.55
N ASP A 79 -16.63 5.93 13.22
CA ASP A 79 -18.03 5.87 12.79
C ASP A 79 -18.22 6.57 11.43
N ALA A 80 -17.52 7.69 11.18
CA ALA A 80 -17.56 8.37 9.89
C ALA A 80 -16.99 7.50 8.75
N PHE A 81 -15.85 6.83 8.94
CA PHE A 81 -15.33 5.89 7.92
C PHE A 81 -16.28 4.70 7.70
N LYS A 82 -16.93 4.19 8.75
CA LYS A 82 -17.95 3.13 8.59
C LYS A 82 -19.19 3.63 7.86
N GLU A 83 -19.57 4.87 8.07
CA GLU A 83 -20.76 5.48 7.48
C GLU A 83 -20.59 5.83 6.00
N TYR A 84 -19.42 6.36 5.62
CA TYR A 84 -19.14 6.87 4.27
C TYR A 84 -18.29 5.94 3.41
N LEU A 85 -17.78 4.85 3.95
CA LEU A 85 -16.97 3.78 3.35
C LEU A 85 -15.58 4.21 2.84
N VAL A 86 -15.47 5.30 2.10
CA VAL A 86 -14.27 5.73 1.41
C VAL A 86 -13.80 7.07 1.95
N GLY A 87 -12.53 7.17 2.31
CA GLY A 87 -11.95 8.43 2.74
C GLY A 87 -10.43 8.50 2.54
N ILE A 88 -9.85 9.63 2.92
CA ILE A 88 -8.42 9.91 2.76
C ILE A 88 -7.83 10.49 4.04
N LYS A 89 -6.55 10.25 4.27
CA LYS A 89 -5.86 10.82 5.42
C LYS A 89 -4.43 11.27 5.11
N GLY A 90 -4.02 12.33 5.74
CA GLY A 90 -2.61 12.71 5.89
C GLY A 90 -1.87 11.79 6.86
N PRO A 91 -0.54 11.97 7.00
CA PRO A 91 0.27 11.19 7.91
C PRO A 91 -0.13 11.44 9.37
N LEU A 92 -0.08 10.40 10.21
CA LEU A 92 -0.37 10.50 11.64
C LEU A 92 0.85 10.15 12.46
N GLN A 93 1.13 10.97 13.48
CA GLN A 93 2.17 10.72 14.46
C GLN A 93 1.69 9.69 15.49
N THR A 94 2.49 8.65 15.70
CA THR A 94 2.27 7.77 16.85
C THR A 94 2.84 8.47 18.10
N PRO A 95 2.03 8.72 19.13
CA PRO A 95 2.53 9.32 20.37
C PRO A 95 3.65 8.45 20.99
N VAL A 96 4.69 9.12 21.50
CA VAL A 96 5.76 8.44 22.22
C VAL A 96 5.28 8.18 23.64
N GLY A 97 5.10 6.91 24.02
CA GLY A 97 4.67 6.52 25.35
C GLY A 97 4.46 5.01 25.46
N GLU A 98 4.67 4.44 26.63
CA GLU A 98 4.43 3.02 26.86
C GLU A 98 2.95 2.68 26.65
N GLY A 99 2.66 1.69 25.80
CA GLY A 99 1.32 1.16 25.57
C GLY A 99 0.47 1.85 24.50
N ILE A 100 0.94 2.92 23.84
CA ILE A 100 0.19 3.56 22.75
C ILE A 100 0.57 2.90 21.43
N ARG A 101 -0.39 2.18 20.82
CA ARG A 101 -0.23 1.59 19.49
C ARG A 101 -0.31 2.65 18.40
N SER A 102 0.32 2.37 17.25
CA SER A 102 0.22 3.21 16.06
C SER A 102 -1.25 3.48 15.69
N LEU A 103 -1.60 4.76 15.51
CA LEU A 103 -2.95 5.16 15.09
C LEU A 103 -3.31 4.58 13.71
N ASN A 104 -2.32 4.45 12.83
CA ASN A 104 -2.49 3.80 11.53
C ASN A 104 -2.87 2.32 11.70
N VAL A 105 -2.17 1.59 12.57
CA VAL A 105 -2.50 0.19 12.88
C VAL A 105 -3.88 0.06 13.50
N ALA A 106 -4.26 0.97 14.40
CA ALA A 106 -5.59 0.97 15.01
C ALA A 106 -6.71 1.15 13.96
N LEU A 107 -6.56 2.08 13.00
CA LEU A 107 -7.50 2.26 11.90
C LEU A 107 -7.61 1.01 11.03
N ARG A 108 -6.47 0.43 10.64
CA ARG A 108 -6.40 -0.77 9.78
C ARG A 108 -7.08 -1.97 10.44
N GLN A 109 -6.81 -2.21 11.72
CA GLN A 109 -7.40 -3.32 12.47
C GLN A 109 -8.89 -3.12 12.77
N THR A 110 -9.30 -1.92 13.18
CA THR A 110 -10.71 -1.65 13.55
C THR A 110 -11.66 -1.74 12.36
N LEU A 111 -11.20 -1.39 11.17
CA LEU A 111 -11.98 -1.45 9.93
C LEU A 111 -11.65 -2.70 9.08
N ASP A 112 -10.79 -3.58 9.60
CA ASP A 112 -10.28 -4.77 8.91
C ASP A 112 -9.79 -4.46 7.49
N LEU A 113 -8.99 -3.40 7.34
CA LEU A 113 -8.42 -2.99 6.06
C LEU A 113 -7.26 -3.92 5.70
N TYR A 114 -7.56 -5.13 5.28
CA TYR A 114 -6.59 -6.22 5.15
C TYR A 114 -5.63 -6.08 3.97
N VAL A 115 -5.91 -5.22 3.00
CA VAL A 115 -5.02 -4.91 1.88
C VAL A 115 -4.38 -3.55 2.09
N CYS A 116 -3.05 -3.48 2.17
CA CYS A 116 -2.31 -2.26 1.92
C CYS A 116 -1.81 -2.30 0.46
N LEU A 117 -2.46 -1.52 -0.40
CA LEU A 117 -2.12 -1.42 -1.83
C LEU A 117 -1.18 -0.23 -2.05
N ARG A 118 -0.01 -0.49 -2.61
CA ARG A 118 1.01 0.52 -2.95
C ARG A 118 1.46 0.35 -4.40
N PRO A 119 0.87 1.08 -5.37
CA PRO A 119 1.35 1.11 -6.75
C PRO A 119 2.67 1.88 -6.81
N ILE A 120 3.63 1.34 -7.53
CA ILE A 120 4.95 1.93 -7.75
C ILE A 120 5.17 2.05 -9.24
N ARG A 121 5.18 3.28 -9.75
CA ARG A 121 5.50 3.59 -11.16
C ARG A 121 6.44 4.78 -11.25
N TRP A 122 7.27 4.78 -12.27
CA TRP A 122 8.15 5.91 -12.55
C TRP A 122 7.44 6.96 -13.42
N PHE A 123 7.65 8.22 -13.10
CA PHE A 123 7.23 9.35 -13.92
C PHE A 123 8.41 9.88 -14.75
N LYS A 124 8.16 10.14 -16.03
CA LYS A 124 9.18 10.68 -16.92
C LYS A 124 9.71 12.02 -16.39
N GLY A 125 11.04 12.10 -16.29
CA GLY A 125 11.73 13.30 -15.78
C GLY A 125 12.13 13.20 -14.31
N VAL A 126 11.58 12.28 -13.55
CA VAL A 126 11.97 12.06 -12.14
C VAL A 126 13.31 11.31 -12.09
N PRO A 127 14.26 11.74 -11.23
CA PRO A 127 15.54 11.04 -11.07
C PRO A 127 15.32 9.65 -10.46
N SER A 128 16.19 8.71 -10.85
CA SER A 128 16.12 7.33 -10.37
C SER A 128 17.54 6.75 -10.22
N PRO A 129 17.79 5.96 -9.18
CA PRO A 129 19.07 5.29 -8.98
C PRO A 129 19.24 4.03 -9.85
N ILE A 130 18.18 3.56 -10.52
CA ILE A 130 18.23 2.33 -11.31
C ILE A 130 18.40 2.62 -12.81
N ARG A 131 18.88 1.60 -13.55
CA ARG A 131 19.20 1.74 -14.97
C ARG A 131 17.99 1.90 -15.89
N TYR A 132 16.87 1.26 -15.56
CA TYR A 132 15.66 1.21 -16.41
C TYR A 132 14.40 1.59 -15.62
N PRO A 133 14.30 2.83 -15.10
CA PRO A 133 13.17 3.23 -14.27
C PRO A 133 11.82 3.18 -15.01
N SER A 134 11.81 3.41 -16.32
CA SER A 134 10.60 3.32 -17.16
C SER A 134 10.00 1.92 -17.26
N ARG A 135 10.70 0.90 -16.76
CA ARG A 135 10.20 -0.48 -16.69
C ARG A 135 9.67 -0.85 -15.30
N VAL A 136 9.65 0.07 -14.36
CA VAL A 136 9.06 -0.12 -13.03
C VAL A 136 7.60 0.22 -13.10
N ASP A 137 6.76 -0.80 -12.97
CA ASP A 137 5.32 -0.70 -12.81
C ASP A 137 4.84 -1.89 -11.99
N MET A 138 4.83 -1.72 -10.66
CA MET A 138 4.56 -2.79 -9.71
C MET A 138 3.46 -2.37 -8.75
N HIS A 139 2.58 -3.31 -8.42
CA HIS A 139 1.48 -3.11 -7.48
C HIS A 139 1.65 -4.02 -6.28
N ILE A 140 1.98 -3.47 -5.12
CA ILE A 140 2.21 -4.24 -3.90
C ILE A 140 0.90 -4.42 -3.16
N PHE A 141 0.52 -5.67 -2.93
CA PHE A 141 -0.53 -6.12 -2.04
C PHE A 141 0.13 -6.63 -0.76
N ARG A 142 0.29 -5.74 0.20
CA ARG A 142 0.84 -6.00 1.52
C ARG A 142 -0.28 -6.42 2.45
N GLU A 143 -0.18 -7.59 3.08
CA GLU A 143 -1.06 -7.96 4.19
C GLU A 143 -0.95 -6.91 5.30
N ASN A 144 -2.05 -6.58 5.97
CA ASN A 144 -2.10 -5.36 6.77
C ASN A 144 -2.62 -5.56 8.19
N THR A 145 -2.93 -6.79 8.60
CA THR A 145 -3.62 -7.08 9.88
C THR A 145 -2.89 -8.06 10.79
N GLU A 146 -2.00 -8.85 10.26
CA GLU A 146 -1.24 -9.90 10.95
C GLU A 146 0.27 -9.60 10.96
N ASP A 147 1.06 -10.66 11.05
CA ASP A 147 2.52 -10.62 11.13
C ASP A 147 3.00 -10.03 12.45
N ILE A 148 4.23 -9.60 12.55
CA ILE A 148 4.75 -8.92 13.75
C ILE A 148 4.00 -7.63 14.08
N TYR A 149 3.29 -7.05 13.11
CA TYR A 149 2.42 -5.88 13.29
C TYR A 149 1.17 -6.17 14.16
N ALA A 150 0.90 -7.43 14.48
CA ALA A 150 -0.07 -7.80 15.52
C ALA A 150 0.32 -7.25 16.90
N GLY A 151 1.60 -6.90 17.09
CA GLY A 151 2.10 -6.25 18.31
C GLY A 151 2.09 -7.19 19.52
N ILE A 152 2.31 -8.48 19.30
CA ILE A 152 2.42 -9.47 20.38
C ILE A 152 3.90 -9.55 20.79
N GLU A 153 4.27 -8.72 21.76
CA GLU A 153 5.64 -8.59 22.21
C GLU A 153 5.74 -8.64 23.73
N TYR A 154 6.86 -9.14 24.20
CA TYR A 154 7.19 -9.32 25.62
C TYR A 154 8.60 -8.80 25.88
N MET A 155 8.70 -7.74 26.68
CA MET A 155 9.97 -7.11 27.01
C MET A 155 10.73 -7.90 28.10
N VAL A 156 12.03 -8.01 27.95
CA VAL A 156 12.88 -8.61 28.96
C VAL A 156 12.71 -7.94 30.34
N GLY A 157 12.69 -8.73 31.39
CA GLY A 157 12.52 -8.28 32.78
C GLY A 157 11.07 -8.25 33.28
N GLU A 158 10.07 -8.29 32.37
CA GLU A 158 8.66 -8.36 32.76
C GLU A 158 8.25 -9.78 33.23
N GLU A 159 7.27 -9.84 34.12
CA GLU A 159 6.73 -11.10 34.64
C GLU A 159 6.07 -11.94 33.53
N LYS A 160 5.41 -11.29 32.56
CA LYS A 160 4.82 -11.95 31.38
C LYS A 160 5.88 -12.60 30.50
N THR A 161 7.02 -11.96 30.33
CA THR A 161 8.15 -12.47 29.55
C THR A 161 8.75 -13.73 30.20
N LYS A 162 8.88 -13.75 31.50
CA LYS A 162 9.32 -14.94 32.23
C LYS A 162 8.36 -16.10 32.04
N LYS A 163 7.05 -15.87 32.20
CA LYS A 163 6.01 -16.89 31.98
C LYS A 163 6.04 -17.43 30.54
N PHE A 164 6.15 -16.55 29.54
CA PHE A 164 6.22 -16.95 28.13
C PHE A 164 7.49 -17.75 27.84
N ARG A 165 8.65 -17.32 28.33
CA ARG A 165 9.92 -18.05 28.26
C ARG A 165 9.81 -19.44 28.86
N ASP A 166 9.32 -19.51 30.12
CA ASP A 166 9.21 -20.76 30.85
C ASP A 166 8.25 -21.73 30.18
N PHE A 167 7.15 -21.25 29.59
CA PHE A 167 6.24 -22.05 28.79
C PHE A 167 6.94 -22.60 27.54
N LEU A 168 7.70 -21.78 26.80
CA LEU A 168 8.46 -22.23 25.63
C LEU A 168 9.47 -23.33 26.01
N ILE A 169 10.21 -23.17 27.10
CA ILE A 169 11.27 -24.09 27.50
C ILE A 169 10.67 -25.37 28.14
N ASN A 170 9.80 -25.21 29.12
CA ASN A 170 9.37 -26.32 29.96
C ASN A 170 8.19 -27.12 29.34
N GLU A 171 7.26 -26.43 28.65
CA GLU A 171 6.08 -27.09 28.09
C GLU A 171 6.28 -27.47 26.62
N LEU A 172 6.94 -26.59 25.82
CA LEU A 172 7.14 -26.83 24.39
C LEU A 172 8.54 -27.38 24.05
N GLY A 173 9.42 -27.54 25.04
CA GLY A 173 10.76 -28.12 24.87
C GLY A 173 11.69 -27.31 23.97
N VAL A 174 11.54 -25.99 23.93
CA VAL A 174 12.40 -25.09 23.14
C VAL A 174 13.76 -24.95 23.78
N ASP A 175 14.79 -25.47 23.12
CA ASP A 175 16.21 -25.45 23.59
C ASP A 175 17.10 -24.43 22.83
N LYS A 176 16.52 -23.69 21.86
CA LYS A 176 17.26 -22.83 20.93
C LYS A 176 17.39 -21.38 21.37
N ILE A 177 16.83 -21.00 22.51
CA ILE A 177 16.97 -19.64 23.05
C ILE A 177 18.34 -19.50 23.67
N ARG A 178 19.24 -18.80 23.00
CA ARG A 178 20.66 -18.75 23.41
C ARG A 178 20.89 -18.03 24.77
N PHE A 179 20.10 -17.00 25.04
CA PHE A 179 20.20 -16.19 26.25
C PHE A 179 18.79 -16.00 26.87
N PRO A 180 18.22 -17.04 27.50
CA PRO A 180 16.82 -17.01 27.91
C PRO A 180 16.51 -15.95 28.97
N GLU A 181 17.45 -15.64 29.85
CA GLU A 181 17.23 -14.65 30.93
C GLU A 181 17.24 -13.19 30.45
N SER A 182 17.84 -12.92 29.32
CA SER A 182 17.98 -11.57 28.76
C SER A 182 17.33 -11.37 27.39
N SER A 183 16.48 -12.32 26.95
CA SER A 183 15.76 -12.22 25.72
C SER A 183 14.41 -11.54 25.87
N SER A 184 14.07 -10.66 24.95
CA SER A 184 12.71 -10.25 24.65
C SER A 184 12.12 -11.16 23.56
N PHE A 185 10.79 -11.25 23.45
CA PHE A 185 10.12 -12.14 22.51
C PHE A 185 9.08 -11.39 21.70
N GLY A 186 8.95 -11.75 20.42
CA GLY A 186 7.89 -11.32 19.54
C GLY A 186 7.22 -12.52 18.86
N VAL A 187 5.91 -12.47 18.67
CA VAL A 187 5.14 -13.51 18.00
C VAL A 187 4.69 -13.02 16.62
N LYS A 188 4.95 -13.85 15.61
CA LYS A 188 4.59 -13.61 14.22
C LYS A 188 3.42 -14.53 13.80
N PRO A 189 2.16 -14.14 14.04
CA PRO A 189 1.02 -14.92 13.57
C PRO A 189 0.82 -14.71 12.07
N ILE A 190 0.61 -15.80 11.32
CA ILE A 190 0.18 -15.79 9.93
C ILE A 190 -0.90 -16.86 9.79
N SER A 191 -2.11 -16.45 9.42
CA SER A 191 -3.25 -17.34 9.24
C SER A 191 -3.43 -17.76 7.77
N LYS A 192 -4.15 -18.85 7.57
CA LYS A 192 -4.56 -19.29 6.25
C LYS A 192 -5.52 -18.25 5.62
N GLU A 193 -6.51 -17.81 6.38
CA GLU A 193 -7.51 -16.85 5.95
C GLU A 193 -6.89 -15.51 5.55
N GLY A 194 -5.95 -14.98 6.36
CA GLY A 194 -5.19 -13.76 6.06
C GLY A 194 -4.36 -13.90 4.79
N SER A 195 -3.72 -15.06 4.62
CA SER A 195 -2.88 -15.38 3.45
C SER A 195 -3.70 -15.53 2.17
N GLU A 196 -4.83 -16.24 2.24
CA GLU A 196 -5.71 -16.45 1.09
C GLU A 196 -6.38 -15.15 0.65
N ARG A 197 -6.92 -14.33 1.58
CA ARG A 197 -7.62 -13.08 1.23
C ARG A 197 -6.71 -12.03 0.58
N ILE A 198 -5.44 -11.89 1.02
CA ILE A 198 -4.52 -10.95 0.39
C ILE A 198 -4.09 -11.42 -1.00
N THR A 199 -3.82 -12.72 -1.16
CA THR A 199 -3.46 -13.29 -2.46
C THR A 199 -4.63 -13.28 -3.43
N LYS A 200 -5.86 -13.56 -2.96
CA LYS A 200 -7.09 -13.44 -3.75
C LYS A 200 -7.25 -12.03 -4.31
N ALA A 201 -7.14 -11.02 -3.46
CA ALA A 201 -7.22 -9.62 -3.89
C ALA A 201 -6.16 -9.28 -4.95
N ALA A 202 -4.93 -9.78 -4.79
CA ALA A 202 -3.84 -9.56 -5.74
C ALA A 202 -4.12 -10.23 -7.10
N ILE A 203 -4.64 -11.47 -7.10
CA ILE A 203 -4.99 -12.20 -8.33
C ILE A 203 -6.18 -11.53 -9.05
N GLU A 204 -7.25 -11.20 -8.33
CA GLU A 204 -8.42 -10.52 -8.88
C GLU A 204 -8.03 -9.17 -9.52
N TYR A 205 -7.17 -8.40 -8.86
CA TYR A 205 -6.63 -7.15 -9.38
C TYR A 205 -5.82 -7.37 -10.67
N ALA A 206 -4.94 -8.39 -10.69
CA ALA A 206 -4.15 -8.71 -11.87
C ALA A 206 -5.03 -9.12 -13.06
N ILE A 207 -6.06 -9.94 -12.83
CA ILE A 207 -7.03 -10.35 -13.86
C ILE A 207 -7.80 -9.14 -14.39
N GLN A 208 -8.36 -8.32 -13.49
CA GLN A 208 -9.17 -7.15 -13.86
C GLN A 208 -8.36 -6.13 -14.69
N ARG A 209 -7.10 -5.90 -14.33
CA ARG A 209 -6.21 -4.95 -15.01
C ARG A 209 -5.36 -5.58 -16.12
N LYS A 210 -5.55 -6.87 -16.40
CA LYS A 210 -4.80 -7.65 -17.41
C LYS A 210 -3.29 -7.58 -17.21
N LEU A 211 -2.86 -7.66 -15.95
CA LEU A 211 -1.45 -7.68 -15.59
C LEU A 211 -0.88 -9.09 -15.69
N PRO A 212 0.36 -9.27 -16.17
CA PRO A 212 0.88 -10.58 -16.57
C PRO A 212 1.21 -11.52 -15.41
N SER A 213 1.48 -11.01 -14.20
CA SER A 213 1.95 -11.88 -13.12
C SER A 213 1.55 -11.43 -11.71
N VAL A 214 1.45 -12.39 -10.79
CA VAL A 214 1.47 -12.19 -9.34
C VAL A 214 2.69 -12.91 -8.77
N THR A 215 3.56 -12.17 -8.10
CA THR A 215 4.73 -12.72 -7.40
C THR A 215 4.45 -12.78 -5.90
N ILE A 216 4.46 -13.99 -5.34
CA ILE A 216 4.34 -14.25 -3.91
C ILE A 216 5.72 -14.06 -3.28
N VAL A 217 5.91 -12.97 -2.51
CA VAL A 217 7.22 -12.68 -1.90
C VAL A 217 7.23 -13.10 -0.44
N HIS A 218 8.19 -13.95 -0.06
CA HIS A 218 8.22 -14.62 1.23
C HIS A 218 9.65 -14.98 1.69
N LYS A 219 9.82 -15.30 2.97
CA LYS A 219 11.04 -15.90 3.54
C LYS A 219 10.80 -17.33 4.05
N GLY A 220 10.06 -18.13 3.29
CA GLY A 220 9.59 -19.46 3.67
C GLY A 220 10.68 -20.54 3.79
N ASN A 221 11.87 -20.31 3.26
CA ASN A 221 13.02 -21.20 3.45
C ASN A 221 13.53 -21.19 4.91
N ILE A 222 13.31 -20.10 5.64
CA ILE A 222 13.66 -19.93 7.06
C ILE A 222 12.41 -20.08 7.94
N MET A 223 11.37 -19.34 7.66
CA MET A 223 10.10 -19.32 8.41
C MET A 223 9.09 -20.27 7.76
N LYS A 224 9.35 -21.58 7.90
CA LYS A 224 8.64 -22.64 7.14
C LYS A 224 7.14 -22.73 7.43
N PHE A 225 6.73 -22.47 8.68
CA PHE A 225 5.35 -22.65 9.14
C PHE A 225 4.54 -21.36 9.14
N THR A 226 5.17 -20.23 8.87
CA THR A 226 4.52 -18.93 8.70
C THR A 226 4.64 -18.50 7.24
N GLU A 227 5.75 -17.91 6.83
CA GLU A 227 5.96 -17.44 5.45
C GLU A 227 5.93 -18.57 4.39
N GLY A 228 6.42 -19.77 4.74
CA GLY A 228 6.34 -20.93 3.87
C GLY A 228 4.91 -21.45 3.72
N ALA A 229 4.12 -21.38 4.79
CA ALA A 229 2.70 -21.69 4.75
C ALA A 229 1.93 -20.66 3.92
N PHE A 230 2.20 -19.37 4.09
CA PHE A 230 1.67 -18.29 3.23
C PHE A 230 1.87 -18.61 1.75
N LYS A 231 3.10 -18.91 1.34
CA LYS A 231 3.39 -19.32 -0.04
C LYS A 231 2.51 -20.48 -0.50
N ASN A 232 2.44 -21.55 0.30
CA ASN A 232 1.70 -22.75 -0.07
C ASN A 232 0.20 -22.47 -0.19
N TRP A 233 -0.41 -21.78 0.78
CA TRP A 233 -1.83 -21.40 0.74
C TRP A 233 -2.14 -20.48 -0.45
N SER A 234 -1.21 -19.59 -0.82
CA SER A 234 -1.34 -18.74 -2.00
C SER A 234 -1.38 -19.54 -3.31
N TYR A 235 -0.52 -20.57 -3.46
CA TYR A 235 -0.58 -21.47 -4.60
C TYR A 235 -1.85 -22.32 -4.61
N ASP A 236 -2.23 -22.90 -3.46
CA ASP A 236 -3.44 -23.69 -3.34
C ASP A 236 -4.68 -22.89 -3.73
N LEU A 237 -4.78 -21.62 -3.28
CA LEU A 237 -5.84 -20.70 -3.67
C LEU A 237 -5.86 -20.47 -5.19
N ALA A 238 -4.71 -20.16 -5.78
CA ALA A 238 -4.59 -19.87 -7.21
C ALA A 238 -5.05 -21.08 -8.06
N GLU A 239 -4.65 -22.29 -7.67
CA GLU A 239 -5.00 -23.52 -8.38
C GLU A 239 -6.46 -23.91 -8.19
N ASN A 240 -7.01 -23.75 -6.98
CA ASN A 240 -8.38 -24.18 -6.66
C ASN A 240 -9.46 -23.19 -7.12
N GLU A 241 -9.22 -21.87 -6.97
CA GLU A 241 -10.25 -20.87 -7.28
C GLU A 241 -10.03 -20.17 -8.64
N PHE A 242 -8.79 -20.12 -9.15
CA PHE A 242 -8.44 -19.37 -10.35
C PHE A 242 -7.75 -20.19 -11.46
N GLY A 243 -7.80 -21.54 -11.40
CA GLY A 243 -7.05 -22.40 -12.31
C GLY A 243 -7.33 -22.20 -13.82
N GLU A 244 -8.52 -21.69 -14.17
CA GLU A 244 -8.83 -21.33 -15.56
C GLU A 244 -8.13 -20.03 -16.02
N GLN A 245 -7.92 -19.06 -15.08
CA GLN A 245 -7.41 -17.71 -15.34
C GLN A 245 -5.93 -17.56 -14.99
N THR A 246 -5.34 -18.55 -14.31
CA THR A 246 -3.95 -18.50 -13.84
C THR A 246 -3.16 -19.70 -14.35
N PHE A 247 -1.83 -19.58 -14.30
CA PHE A 247 -0.88 -20.66 -14.48
C PHE A 247 0.19 -20.53 -13.39
N THR A 248 0.37 -21.58 -12.58
CA THR A 248 1.27 -21.50 -11.42
C THR A 248 2.66 -22.02 -11.73
N TRP A 249 3.67 -21.44 -11.09
CA TRP A 249 5.05 -21.95 -11.17
C TRP A 249 5.16 -23.38 -10.61
N ARG A 250 4.30 -23.77 -9.68
CA ARG A 250 4.18 -25.13 -9.17
C ARG A 250 3.75 -26.10 -10.29
N THR A 251 2.81 -25.71 -11.12
CA THR A 251 2.40 -26.49 -12.31
C THR A 251 3.55 -26.59 -13.32
N TYR A 252 4.25 -25.47 -13.57
CA TYR A 252 5.44 -25.45 -14.43
C TYR A 252 6.49 -26.47 -13.96
N GLU A 253 6.87 -26.44 -12.68
CA GLU A 253 7.83 -27.36 -12.08
C GLU A 253 7.37 -28.83 -12.16
N SER A 254 6.09 -29.09 -11.96
CA SER A 254 5.50 -30.42 -12.09
C SER A 254 5.64 -30.97 -13.52
N ILE A 255 5.36 -30.15 -14.54
CA ILE A 255 5.54 -30.52 -15.94
C ILE A 255 7.03 -30.74 -16.24
N ARG A 256 7.90 -29.83 -15.79
CA ARG A 256 9.35 -29.95 -15.98
C ARG A 256 9.91 -31.26 -15.42
N ASN A 257 9.48 -31.63 -14.22
CA ASN A 257 9.95 -32.84 -13.54
C ASN A 257 9.42 -34.12 -14.17
N SER A 258 8.21 -34.10 -14.75
CA SER A 258 7.56 -35.29 -15.33
C SER A 258 7.79 -35.45 -16.84
N ARG A 259 7.91 -34.35 -17.59
CA ARG A 259 7.97 -34.36 -19.07
C ARG A 259 9.20 -33.64 -19.64
N GLY A 260 9.96 -32.94 -18.79
CA GLY A 260 11.17 -32.20 -19.19
C GLY A 260 10.95 -30.71 -19.46
N GLN A 261 12.05 -30.00 -19.65
CA GLN A 261 12.13 -28.54 -19.79
C GLN A 261 11.30 -28.03 -20.99
N ILE A 262 11.39 -28.70 -22.13
CA ILE A 262 10.74 -28.24 -23.38
C ILE A 262 9.21 -28.22 -23.23
N ASP A 263 8.61 -29.23 -22.59
CA ASP A 263 7.17 -29.28 -22.38
C ASP A 263 6.72 -28.25 -21.35
N ALA A 264 7.52 -27.98 -20.32
CA ALA A 264 7.24 -26.94 -19.33
C ALA A 264 7.27 -25.53 -19.96
N ASP A 265 8.29 -25.22 -20.76
CA ASP A 265 8.41 -23.93 -21.46
C ASP A 265 7.27 -23.73 -22.44
N LYS A 266 6.88 -24.78 -23.19
CA LYS A 266 5.72 -24.74 -24.09
C LYS A 266 4.41 -24.47 -23.33
N ALA A 267 4.19 -25.14 -22.19
CA ALA A 267 3.00 -24.93 -21.39
C ALA A 267 2.93 -23.50 -20.81
N LEU A 268 4.05 -22.93 -20.40
CA LEU A 268 4.14 -21.53 -19.96
C LEU A 268 3.81 -20.57 -21.10
N GLU A 269 4.42 -20.75 -22.28
CA GLU A 269 4.15 -19.92 -23.46
C GLU A 269 2.67 -19.99 -23.89
N GLU A 270 2.06 -21.18 -23.84
CA GLU A 270 0.63 -21.34 -24.13
C GLU A 270 -0.25 -20.60 -23.10
N ALA A 271 0.12 -20.64 -21.82
CA ALA A 271 -0.59 -19.92 -20.77
C ALA A 271 -0.50 -18.41 -20.94
N GLU A 272 0.70 -17.88 -21.27
CA GLU A 272 0.92 -16.47 -21.54
C GLU A 272 0.13 -16.01 -22.79
N LYS A 273 0.16 -16.77 -23.88
CA LYS A 273 -0.65 -16.50 -25.10
C LYS A 273 -2.16 -16.53 -24.83
N ALA A 274 -2.60 -17.36 -23.91
CA ALA A 274 -4.00 -17.41 -23.47
C ALA A 274 -4.38 -16.24 -22.52
N GLY A 275 -3.44 -15.38 -22.17
CA GLY A 275 -3.65 -14.26 -21.27
C GLY A 275 -3.86 -14.66 -19.80
N LYS A 276 -3.38 -15.84 -19.40
CA LYS A 276 -3.41 -16.27 -18.00
C LYS A 276 -2.41 -15.48 -17.16
N VAL A 277 -2.80 -15.17 -15.93
CA VAL A 277 -1.90 -14.57 -14.95
C VAL A 277 -0.92 -15.62 -14.42
N ILE A 278 0.37 -15.32 -14.52
CA ILE A 278 1.42 -16.23 -14.04
C ILE A 278 1.63 -16.02 -12.55
N ILE A 279 1.36 -17.06 -11.76
CA ILE A 279 1.58 -17.05 -10.30
C ILE A 279 2.94 -17.69 -10.01
N LYS A 280 3.85 -16.90 -9.47
CA LYS A 280 5.20 -17.33 -9.11
C LYS A 280 5.60 -16.88 -7.72
N ASP A 281 6.64 -17.45 -7.15
CA ASP A 281 7.17 -17.00 -5.86
C ASP A 281 8.61 -16.54 -5.95
N CYS A 282 8.99 -15.70 -4.99
CA CYS A 282 10.35 -15.22 -4.84
C CYS A 282 10.70 -15.08 -3.35
N ILE A 283 11.89 -15.55 -2.97
CA ILE A 283 12.41 -15.31 -1.62
C ILE A 283 12.73 -13.82 -1.47
N THR A 284 12.35 -13.21 -0.35
CA THR A 284 12.41 -11.76 -0.11
C THR A 284 13.77 -11.14 -0.46
N ASP A 285 14.87 -11.73 -0.02
CA ASP A 285 16.22 -11.22 -0.32
C ASP A 285 16.57 -11.33 -1.82
N ALA A 286 16.10 -12.37 -2.51
CA ALA A 286 16.22 -12.46 -3.96
C ALA A 286 15.35 -11.40 -4.66
N PHE A 287 14.13 -11.20 -4.18
CA PHE A 287 13.24 -10.16 -4.72
C PHE A 287 13.83 -8.75 -4.61
N LEU A 288 14.48 -8.42 -3.48
CA LEU A 288 15.16 -7.13 -3.32
C LEU A 288 16.26 -6.92 -4.39
N GLN A 289 16.94 -7.99 -4.80
CA GLN A 289 17.92 -7.95 -5.90
C GLN A 289 17.22 -7.89 -7.28
N GLU A 290 16.27 -8.79 -7.53
CA GLU A 290 15.59 -8.92 -8.83
C GLU A 290 14.82 -7.66 -9.19
N SER A 291 14.15 -7.02 -8.22
CA SER A 291 13.45 -5.76 -8.46
C SER A 291 14.34 -4.62 -8.96
N LEU A 292 15.63 -4.62 -8.62
CA LEU A 292 16.61 -3.65 -9.12
C LEU A 292 17.12 -4.01 -10.52
N LEU A 293 17.36 -5.31 -10.77
CA LEU A 293 18.00 -5.80 -11.98
C LEU A 293 17.00 -6.04 -13.11
N HIS A 294 15.83 -6.60 -12.79
CA HIS A 294 14.80 -7.04 -13.72
C HIS A 294 13.40 -6.59 -13.26
N PRO A 295 13.14 -5.28 -13.03
CA PRO A 295 11.88 -4.80 -12.48
C PRO A 295 10.66 -5.21 -13.32
N TRP A 296 10.83 -5.41 -14.62
CA TRP A 296 9.76 -5.81 -15.54
C TRP A 296 9.26 -7.26 -15.37
N ASP A 297 9.95 -8.07 -14.58
CA ASP A 297 9.53 -9.45 -14.31
C ASP A 297 8.41 -9.53 -13.26
N HIS A 298 8.10 -8.42 -12.58
CA HIS A 298 7.16 -8.36 -11.48
C HIS A 298 6.08 -7.31 -11.73
N SER A 299 4.82 -7.72 -11.75
CA SER A 299 3.68 -6.80 -11.96
C SER A 299 2.88 -6.58 -10.68
N VAL A 300 2.31 -7.64 -10.10
CA VAL A 300 1.63 -7.60 -8.82
C VAL A 300 2.43 -8.42 -7.81
N ILE A 301 2.55 -7.90 -6.60
CA ILE A 301 3.31 -8.54 -5.51
C ILE A 301 2.34 -8.81 -4.37
N SER A 302 2.20 -10.09 -3.98
CA SER A 302 1.47 -10.49 -2.77
C SER A 302 2.48 -10.86 -1.70
N THR A 303 2.40 -10.23 -0.51
CA THR A 303 3.39 -10.44 0.55
C THR A 303 2.84 -10.14 1.94
N MET A 304 3.49 -10.70 2.97
CA MET A 304 3.17 -10.43 4.36
C MET A 304 3.56 -9.01 4.79
N ASN A 305 3.06 -8.61 5.94
CA ASN A 305 3.07 -7.23 6.39
C ASN A 305 4.49 -6.63 6.48
N LEU A 306 5.41 -7.29 7.17
CA LEU A 306 6.79 -6.79 7.33
C LEU A 306 7.53 -6.70 6.01
N ASN A 307 7.50 -7.77 5.21
CA ASN A 307 8.16 -7.79 3.90
C ASN A 307 7.59 -6.68 3.00
N GLY A 308 6.27 -6.50 3.00
CA GLY A 308 5.59 -5.48 2.23
C GLY A 308 6.00 -4.06 2.63
N ASP A 309 6.27 -3.83 3.92
CA ASP A 309 6.77 -2.54 4.42
C ASP A 309 8.16 -2.21 3.85
N TYR A 310 9.10 -3.14 4.00
CA TYR A 310 10.47 -2.95 3.49
C TYR A 310 10.53 -2.82 1.96
N ILE A 311 9.81 -3.70 1.25
CA ILE A 311 9.79 -3.74 -0.20
C ILE A 311 9.21 -2.45 -0.78
N SER A 312 8.12 -1.94 -0.23
CA SER A 312 7.48 -0.74 -0.76
C SER A 312 8.38 0.49 -0.68
N ASP A 313 9.17 0.64 0.37
CA ASP A 313 10.08 1.77 0.51
C ASP A 313 11.28 1.65 -0.44
N GLN A 314 11.82 0.44 -0.65
CA GLN A 314 12.85 0.22 -1.66
C GLN A 314 12.32 0.54 -3.07
N LEU A 315 11.15 0.02 -3.44
CA LEU A 315 10.56 0.27 -4.75
C LEU A 315 10.22 1.75 -4.95
N ALA A 316 9.75 2.44 -3.90
CA ALA A 316 9.54 3.89 -3.93
C ALA A 316 10.83 4.65 -4.23
N ALA A 317 11.95 4.26 -3.61
CA ALA A 317 13.26 4.87 -3.88
C ALA A 317 13.70 4.67 -5.33
N MET A 318 13.37 3.52 -5.94
CA MET A 318 13.68 3.24 -7.35
C MET A 318 13.01 4.19 -8.34
N VAL A 319 11.89 4.79 -7.98
CA VAL A 319 11.10 5.68 -8.86
C VAL A 319 11.13 7.16 -8.46
N GLY A 320 11.98 7.53 -7.50
CA GLY A 320 12.18 8.93 -7.10
C GLY A 320 11.92 9.24 -5.62
N GLY A 321 11.37 8.31 -4.87
CA GLY A 321 11.19 8.39 -3.42
C GLY A 321 9.74 8.40 -2.94
N ILE A 322 9.59 8.33 -1.62
CA ILE A 322 8.29 8.21 -0.94
C ILE A 322 7.39 9.44 -1.11
N GLY A 323 7.95 10.61 -1.46
CA GLY A 323 7.19 11.84 -1.70
C GLY A 323 6.23 11.79 -2.89
N ILE A 324 6.37 10.78 -3.77
CA ILE A 324 5.50 10.53 -4.93
C ILE A 324 4.97 9.09 -4.96
N SER A 325 4.99 8.39 -3.83
CA SER A 325 4.49 7.01 -3.72
C SER A 325 3.14 6.99 -3.00
N PRO A 326 2.06 6.56 -3.68
CA PRO A 326 0.74 6.52 -3.07
C PRO A 326 0.49 5.24 -2.27
N GLY A 327 -0.55 5.27 -1.44
CA GLY A 327 -1.03 4.11 -0.70
C GLY A 327 -2.53 4.12 -0.44
N ALA A 328 -3.07 2.93 -0.31
CA ALA A 328 -4.45 2.70 0.10
C ALA A 328 -4.53 1.52 1.05
N ASN A 329 -5.44 1.60 2.02
CA ASN A 329 -5.79 0.48 2.89
C ASN A 329 -7.24 0.11 2.61
N ILE A 330 -7.49 -1.10 2.15
CA ILE A 330 -8.77 -1.50 1.57
C ILE A 330 -9.27 -2.82 2.19
N ASN A 331 -10.58 -2.88 2.41
CA ASN A 331 -11.31 -4.11 2.62
C ASN A 331 -12.29 -4.29 1.45
N PHE A 332 -11.94 -5.11 0.48
CA PHE A 332 -12.79 -5.31 -0.71
C PHE A 332 -14.12 -5.98 -0.40
N ASN A 333 -14.25 -6.69 0.73
CA ASN A 333 -15.50 -7.36 1.12
C ASN A 333 -16.52 -6.38 1.69
N SER A 334 -16.08 -5.38 2.48
CA SER A 334 -16.94 -4.37 3.11
C SER A 334 -17.01 -3.06 2.32
N GLY A 335 -16.11 -2.86 1.36
CA GLY A 335 -15.95 -1.62 0.61
C GLY A 335 -15.27 -0.49 1.38
N TYR A 336 -14.80 -0.73 2.61
CA TYR A 336 -14.03 0.26 3.36
C TYR A 336 -12.68 0.51 2.69
N ALA A 337 -12.35 1.78 2.47
CA ALA A 337 -11.07 2.18 1.92
C ALA A 337 -10.58 3.50 2.54
N ILE A 338 -9.33 3.53 3.00
CA ILE A 338 -8.65 4.74 3.44
C ILE A 338 -7.39 4.93 2.59
N PHE A 339 -7.39 5.99 1.81
CA PHE A 339 -6.25 6.39 1.00
C PHE A 339 -5.29 7.25 1.82
N GLU A 340 -3.99 7.03 1.70
CA GLU A 340 -3.02 7.73 2.54
C GLU A 340 -1.67 7.91 1.86
N ALA A 341 -0.97 9.01 2.16
CA ALA A 341 0.44 9.14 1.81
C ALA A 341 1.26 8.06 2.54
N THR A 342 2.26 7.49 1.85
CA THR A 342 3.08 6.41 2.41
C THR A 342 4.19 6.90 3.35
N HIS A 343 4.54 8.20 3.28
CA HIS A 343 5.54 8.82 4.14
C HIS A 343 4.98 9.18 5.54
N GLY A 344 5.87 9.41 6.49
CA GLY A 344 5.54 9.87 7.84
C GLY A 344 5.25 11.37 7.93
N THR A 345 5.20 11.88 9.16
CA THR A 345 4.83 13.27 9.50
C THR A 345 5.92 14.30 9.24
N ALA A 346 7.17 13.89 9.05
CA ALA A 346 8.33 14.75 8.77
C ALA A 346 8.33 16.09 9.55
N PRO A 347 8.34 16.06 10.90
CA PRO A 347 8.13 17.24 11.73
C PRO A 347 9.16 18.34 11.49
N ASN A 348 10.37 17.97 11.01
CA ASN A 348 11.47 18.92 10.76
C ASN A 348 11.19 19.91 9.62
N ILE A 349 10.28 19.58 8.71
CA ILE A 349 9.92 20.41 7.56
C ILE A 349 8.47 20.90 7.61
N ALA A 350 7.71 20.51 8.63
CA ALA A 350 6.33 20.94 8.80
C ALA A 350 6.22 22.47 8.94
N GLY A 351 5.25 23.08 8.24
CA GLY A 351 5.03 24.51 8.22
C GLY A 351 6.05 25.32 7.41
N THR A 352 6.99 24.65 6.71
CA THR A 352 8.01 25.35 5.90
C THR A 352 7.64 25.51 4.43
N GLY A 353 6.54 24.91 3.99
CA GLY A 353 6.11 24.90 2.59
C GLY A 353 7.01 24.06 1.66
N LYS A 354 7.84 23.17 2.21
CA LYS A 354 8.82 22.37 1.45
C LYS A 354 8.35 20.94 1.16
N ALA A 355 7.30 20.48 1.85
CA ALA A 355 6.80 19.12 1.72
C ALA A 355 6.28 18.84 0.30
N ASN A 356 6.56 17.65 -0.22
CA ASN A 356 6.01 17.18 -1.49
C ASN A 356 4.58 16.66 -1.28
N PRO A 357 3.54 17.23 -1.89
CA PRO A 357 2.18 16.73 -1.77
C PRO A 357 1.89 15.54 -2.70
N GLY A 358 2.84 15.16 -3.55
CA GLY A 358 2.66 14.19 -4.63
C GLY A 358 2.14 12.82 -4.16
N SER A 359 2.66 12.32 -3.01
CA SER A 359 2.20 11.04 -2.45
C SER A 359 0.71 11.11 -2.07
N LEU A 360 0.25 12.17 -1.41
CA LEU A 360 -1.16 12.33 -1.04
C LEU A 360 -2.05 12.61 -2.27
N ILE A 361 -1.57 13.39 -3.23
CA ILE A 361 -2.26 13.61 -4.52
C ILE A 361 -2.46 12.28 -5.24
N LEU A 362 -1.42 11.46 -5.39
CA LEU A 362 -1.51 10.16 -6.06
C LEU A 362 -2.36 9.16 -5.27
N SER A 363 -2.36 9.23 -3.94
CA SER A 363 -3.29 8.44 -3.12
C SER A 363 -4.74 8.84 -3.36
N ALA A 364 -5.01 10.14 -3.54
CA ALA A 364 -6.33 10.61 -3.93
C ALA A 364 -6.69 10.23 -5.38
N VAL A 365 -5.71 10.12 -6.28
CA VAL A 365 -5.91 9.55 -7.63
C VAL A 365 -6.35 8.08 -7.54
N MET A 366 -5.71 7.27 -6.69
CA MET A 366 -6.19 5.90 -6.43
C MET A 366 -7.62 5.88 -5.87
N MET A 367 -7.99 6.88 -5.05
CA MET A 367 -9.36 7.03 -4.58
C MET A 367 -10.32 7.32 -5.74
N LEU A 368 -9.96 8.18 -6.67
CA LEU A 368 -10.79 8.44 -7.86
C LEU A 368 -10.98 7.17 -8.70
N GLU A 369 -9.93 6.42 -8.96
CA GLU A 369 -10.01 5.12 -9.65
C GLU A 369 -10.92 4.13 -8.89
N TYR A 370 -10.81 4.06 -7.56
CA TYR A 370 -11.65 3.20 -6.72
C TYR A 370 -13.14 3.61 -6.77
N LEU A 371 -13.42 4.90 -6.97
CA LEU A 371 -14.76 5.44 -7.19
C LEU A 371 -15.26 5.28 -8.64
N GLY A 372 -14.44 4.79 -9.58
CA GLY A 372 -14.75 4.70 -11.01
C GLY A 372 -14.78 6.07 -11.70
N TRP A 373 -13.93 6.98 -11.25
CA TRP A 373 -13.78 8.32 -11.83
C TRP A 373 -12.43 8.45 -12.56
N ASP A 374 -12.22 7.52 -13.51
CA ASP A 374 -10.94 7.29 -14.17
C ASP A 374 -10.47 8.51 -14.99
N GLU A 375 -11.38 9.24 -15.66
CA GLU A 375 -11.01 10.41 -16.46
C GLU A 375 -10.39 11.52 -15.59
N ALA A 376 -10.90 11.72 -14.35
CA ALA A 376 -10.31 12.68 -13.43
C ALA A 376 -8.94 12.21 -12.93
N ALA A 377 -8.76 10.90 -12.72
CA ALA A 377 -7.48 10.31 -12.36
C ALA A 377 -6.41 10.51 -13.45
N GLU A 378 -6.77 10.28 -14.72
CA GLU A 378 -5.90 10.48 -15.89
C GLU A 378 -5.41 11.93 -16.00
N HIS A 379 -6.30 12.91 -15.83
CA HIS A 379 -5.90 14.34 -15.85
C HIS A 379 -4.79 14.65 -14.82
N VAL A 380 -4.83 14.05 -13.64
CA VAL A 380 -3.79 14.27 -12.62
C VAL A 380 -2.49 13.59 -13.02
N TYR A 381 -2.53 12.33 -13.49
CA TYR A 381 -1.34 11.61 -13.93
C TYR A 381 -0.61 12.36 -15.04
N ASP A 382 -1.33 12.79 -16.07
CA ASP A 382 -0.77 13.50 -17.24
C ASP A 382 -0.17 14.86 -16.81
N ALA A 383 -0.89 15.60 -15.96
CA ALA A 383 -0.41 16.88 -15.47
C ALA A 383 0.86 16.73 -14.63
N MET A 384 0.92 15.73 -13.75
CA MET A 384 2.12 15.48 -12.93
C MET A 384 3.32 15.08 -13.80
N GLU A 385 3.14 14.19 -14.78
CA GLU A 385 4.23 13.82 -15.69
C GLU A 385 4.74 15.01 -16.49
N HIS A 386 3.83 15.88 -16.93
CA HIS A 386 4.19 17.12 -17.62
C HIS A 386 5.02 18.06 -16.73
N VAL A 387 4.62 18.25 -15.47
CA VAL A 387 5.31 19.08 -14.48
C VAL A 387 6.71 18.53 -14.19
N PHE A 388 6.86 17.22 -13.99
CA PHE A 388 8.16 16.56 -13.80
C PHE A 388 9.07 16.69 -15.04
N THR A 389 8.51 16.50 -16.23
CA THR A 389 9.27 16.67 -17.50
C THR A 389 9.80 18.09 -17.66
N LYS A 390 9.07 19.11 -17.17
CA LYS A 390 9.51 20.50 -17.13
C LYS A 390 10.45 20.81 -15.96
N ARG A 391 10.85 19.79 -15.17
CA ARG A 391 11.71 19.92 -14.00
C ARG A 391 11.24 20.93 -12.96
N LYS A 392 9.93 21.06 -12.77
CA LYS A 392 9.32 21.89 -11.73
C LYS A 392 8.94 21.00 -10.56
N VAL A 393 9.65 21.10 -9.45
CA VAL A 393 9.60 20.09 -8.39
C VAL A 393 9.74 20.68 -7.00
N THR A 394 9.33 19.93 -6.00
CA THR A 394 9.53 20.24 -4.59
C THR A 394 10.96 19.93 -4.12
N SER A 395 11.29 20.30 -2.89
CA SER A 395 12.65 20.30 -2.35
C SER A 395 13.35 18.93 -2.38
N ASP A 396 12.60 17.85 -2.19
CA ASP A 396 13.09 16.46 -2.18
C ASP A 396 13.64 16.03 -3.56
N LEU A 397 12.90 16.32 -4.62
CA LEU A 397 13.33 16.03 -5.99
C LEU A 397 14.32 17.09 -6.51
N HIS A 398 14.16 18.36 -6.13
CA HIS A 398 15.08 19.42 -6.53
C HIS A 398 16.52 19.13 -6.11
N ALA A 399 16.71 18.56 -4.92
CA ALA A 399 18.04 18.18 -4.44
C ALA A 399 18.75 17.14 -5.31
N GLN A 400 18.02 16.42 -6.17
CA GLN A 400 18.51 15.36 -7.04
C GLN A 400 18.51 15.75 -8.54
N MET A 401 18.02 16.95 -8.89
CA MET A 401 17.78 17.36 -10.28
C MET A 401 18.51 18.67 -10.61
N GLU A 402 19.64 18.58 -11.28
CA GLU A 402 20.37 19.76 -11.75
C GLU A 402 19.49 20.59 -12.71
N GLY A 403 19.46 21.91 -12.50
CA GLY A 403 18.67 22.86 -13.32
C GLY A 403 17.16 22.76 -13.13
N ALA A 404 16.69 22.10 -12.08
CA ALA A 404 15.27 22.10 -11.74
C ALA A 404 14.82 23.44 -11.12
N THR A 405 13.56 23.77 -11.29
CA THR A 405 12.91 24.90 -10.62
C THR A 405 12.31 24.41 -9.31
N LEU A 406 12.77 24.97 -8.20
CA LEU A 406 12.21 24.68 -6.88
C LEU A 406 10.86 25.35 -6.72
N LEU A 407 9.86 24.57 -6.36
CA LEU A 407 8.52 25.00 -6.01
C LEU A 407 8.22 24.70 -4.53
N SER A 408 7.44 25.56 -3.90
CA SER A 408 6.80 25.23 -2.62
C SER A 408 5.70 24.20 -2.80
N THR A 409 5.23 23.61 -1.70
CA THR A 409 4.10 22.66 -1.66
C THR A 409 2.87 23.19 -2.41
N SER A 410 2.50 24.45 -2.17
CA SER A 410 1.33 25.07 -2.80
C SER A 410 1.55 25.37 -4.28
N GLU A 411 2.73 25.94 -4.65
CA GLU A 411 3.07 26.23 -6.04
C GLU A 411 3.15 24.95 -6.90
N PHE A 412 3.60 23.84 -6.34
CA PHE A 412 3.61 22.55 -7.03
C PHE A 412 2.20 22.07 -7.36
N ALA A 413 1.26 22.19 -6.41
CA ALA A 413 -0.15 21.90 -6.66
C ALA A 413 -0.76 22.84 -7.72
N ASP A 414 -0.45 24.13 -7.67
CA ASP A 414 -0.92 25.12 -8.65
C ASP A 414 -0.37 24.84 -10.05
N GLU A 415 0.89 24.41 -10.15
CA GLU A 415 1.50 24.02 -11.42
C GLU A 415 0.86 22.76 -12.01
N ILE A 416 0.50 21.75 -11.16
CA ILE A 416 -0.26 20.59 -11.62
C ILE A 416 -1.62 21.02 -12.15
N ILE A 417 -2.39 21.81 -11.43
CA ILE A 417 -3.71 22.31 -11.84
C ILE A 417 -3.62 23.04 -13.20
N LYS A 418 -2.63 23.89 -13.36
CA LYS A 418 -2.40 24.66 -14.59
C LYS A 418 -2.12 23.77 -15.81
N ASN A 419 -1.56 22.59 -15.63
CA ASN A 419 -1.17 21.67 -16.71
C ASN A 419 -2.18 20.53 -16.92
N MET A 420 -3.35 20.56 -16.29
CA MET A 420 -4.46 19.65 -16.62
C MET A 420 -5.10 20.07 -17.97
N HIS A 421 -5.12 19.19 -18.93
CA HIS A 421 -5.63 19.43 -20.30
C HIS A 421 -6.90 18.64 -20.58
#